data_201856824a01403685cd609c6e80cb87
#
_entry.id   201856824a01403685cd609c6e80cb87
#
_cell.length_a   1.000
_cell.length_b   1.000
_cell.length_c   1.000
_cell.angle_alpha   90.00
_cell.angle_beta   90.00
_cell.angle_gamma   90.00
#
_symmetry.space_group_name_H-M   'P 1'
#
loop_
_entity.id
_entity.type
_entity.pdbx_description
1 polymer ?
#
loop_
_entity_poly.entity_id
_entity_poly.type
_entity_poly.pdbx_seq_one_letter_code
_entity_poly.pdbx_strand_id
1 'polypeptide(L)'
;MAVVSVDDLTIAYGNHTVIDHLSFSINEGDFLVVVGENGVGKTTLVRSMLGFLKPKSGTISIPQSTRLGYVPQFRNIDEEYPLSIRDFVALNTKPRLLPWLTKSEQNRVEQMIRENNLTKIAERPLGLASGGEKQRAYLAQALLPNPNLLILDESTASLDNEMKYELLDLVTRFQQNGLSVMFITHDWDLAEQYGTRFLYLSPGSYSTGPINELPSPIKGDKK
;
A
#
# COMPACT_ATOMS: atom_id res chain seq x y z
N MET A 1 -4.35 8.45 17.34
CA MET A 1 -5.55 9.06 16.71
C MET A 1 -5.91 8.27 15.47
N ALA A 2 -7.21 8.15 15.07
CA ALA A 2 -7.53 7.39 13.86
C ALA A 2 -7.17 8.20 12.60
N VAL A 3 -6.41 7.59 11.68
CA VAL A 3 -6.08 8.14 10.36
C VAL A 3 -7.09 7.72 9.30
N VAL A 4 -7.83 6.62 9.57
CA VAL A 4 -9.00 6.17 8.81
C VAL A 4 -9.99 5.52 9.76
N SER A 5 -11.27 5.79 9.56
CA SER A 5 -12.38 5.06 10.19
C SER A 5 -13.35 4.59 9.12
N VAL A 6 -13.70 3.33 9.17
CA VAL A 6 -14.72 2.70 8.32
C VAL A 6 -15.84 2.22 9.22
N ASP A 7 -17.08 2.62 8.91
CA ASP A 7 -18.24 2.33 9.71
C ASP A 7 -19.38 1.78 8.84
N ASP A 8 -19.82 0.57 9.20
CA ASP A 8 -20.95 -0.16 8.59
C ASP A 8 -20.89 -0.23 7.05
N LEU A 9 -19.69 -0.41 6.50
CA LEU A 9 -19.40 -0.29 5.08
C LEU A 9 -19.94 -1.49 4.30
N THR A 10 -20.81 -1.23 3.32
CA THR A 10 -21.26 -2.23 2.35
C THR A 10 -20.86 -1.81 0.94
N ILE A 11 -20.18 -2.70 0.22
CA ILE A 11 -19.74 -2.48 -1.17
C ILE A 11 -20.31 -3.59 -2.05
N ALA A 12 -20.92 -3.18 -3.17
CA ALA A 12 -21.55 -4.10 -4.12
C ALA A 12 -21.30 -3.67 -5.57
N TYR A 13 -21.28 -4.64 -6.47
CA TYR A 13 -21.32 -4.47 -7.91
C TYR A 13 -22.67 -4.97 -8.44
N GLY A 14 -23.55 -4.04 -8.79
CA GLY A 14 -24.94 -4.37 -9.11
C GLY A 14 -25.63 -5.05 -7.91
N ASN A 15 -26.11 -6.28 -8.09
CA ASN A 15 -26.76 -7.05 -7.04
C ASN A 15 -25.79 -7.93 -6.21
N HIS A 16 -24.52 -7.96 -6.57
CA HIS A 16 -23.54 -8.79 -5.87
C HIS A 16 -22.82 -7.98 -4.79
N THR A 17 -23.13 -8.26 -3.52
CA THR A 17 -22.44 -7.68 -2.38
C THR A 17 -21.10 -8.38 -2.19
N VAL A 18 -20.01 -7.59 -2.15
CA VAL A 18 -18.63 -8.07 -1.98
C VAL A 18 -18.16 -7.87 -0.54
N ILE A 19 -18.48 -6.73 0.05
CA ILE A 19 -18.20 -6.41 1.45
C ILE A 19 -19.53 -6.03 2.09
N ASP A 20 -19.80 -6.59 3.27
CA ASP A 20 -21.05 -6.39 3.98
C ASP A 20 -20.82 -5.99 5.43
N HIS A 21 -21.38 -4.86 5.83
CA HIS A 21 -21.36 -4.31 7.20
C HIS A 21 -19.96 -4.24 7.85
N LEU A 22 -18.90 -3.90 7.08
CA LEU A 22 -17.51 -3.85 7.54
C LEU A 22 -17.27 -2.59 8.38
N SER A 23 -16.72 -2.78 9.59
CA SER A 23 -16.26 -1.67 10.44
C SER A 23 -14.87 -1.94 10.98
N PHE A 24 -13.94 -0.97 10.80
CA PHE A 24 -12.59 -1.01 11.35
C PHE A 24 -11.98 0.40 11.38
N SER A 25 -10.83 0.53 12.05
CA SER A 25 -10.05 1.77 12.04
C SER A 25 -8.57 1.49 11.89
N ILE A 26 -7.86 2.46 11.31
CA ILE A 26 -6.39 2.52 11.27
C ILE A 26 -5.97 3.69 12.16
N ASN A 27 -5.14 3.46 13.16
CA ASN A 27 -4.61 4.50 14.03
C ASN A 27 -3.21 4.93 13.58
N GLU A 28 -2.76 6.07 14.09
CA GLU A 28 -1.39 6.54 13.88
C GLU A 28 -0.38 5.47 14.32
N GLY A 29 0.56 5.14 13.43
CA GLY A 29 1.59 4.15 13.68
C GLY A 29 1.14 2.69 13.59
N ASP A 30 -0.13 2.39 13.28
CA ASP A 30 -0.57 1.02 13.03
C ASP A 30 0.11 0.46 11.76
N PHE A 31 0.48 -0.81 11.83
CA PHE A 31 0.75 -1.64 10.66
C PHE A 31 -0.41 -2.63 10.54
N LEU A 32 -1.50 -2.18 9.87
CA LEU A 32 -2.68 -3.01 9.65
C LEU A 32 -2.46 -3.93 8.46
N VAL A 33 -2.41 -5.23 8.69
CA VAL A 33 -2.40 -6.22 7.59
C VAL A 33 -3.83 -6.62 7.23
N VAL A 34 -4.12 -6.63 5.93
CA VAL A 34 -5.42 -7.06 5.39
C VAL A 34 -5.18 -8.38 4.68
N VAL A 35 -5.68 -9.45 5.27
CA VAL A 35 -5.53 -10.82 4.76
C VAL A 35 -6.88 -11.42 4.37
N GLY A 36 -6.85 -12.41 3.53
CA GLY A 36 -8.03 -13.14 3.06
C GLY A 36 -7.79 -13.78 1.69
N GLU A 37 -8.69 -14.66 1.29
CA GLU A 37 -8.61 -15.37 0.01
C GLU A 37 -8.69 -14.42 -1.20
N ASN A 38 -8.29 -14.94 -2.38
CA ASN A 38 -8.43 -14.18 -3.61
C ASN A 38 -9.91 -13.98 -3.93
N GLY A 39 -10.27 -12.77 -4.36
CA GLY A 39 -11.65 -12.43 -4.72
C GLY A 39 -12.56 -12.02 -3.54
N VAL A 40 -12.08 -12.08 -2.28
CA VAL A 40 -12.89 -11.73 -1.09
C VAL A 40 -13.20 -10.24 -0.95
N GLY A 41 -12.59 -9.38 -1.78
CA GLY A 41 -12.88 -7.94 -1.76
C GLY A 41 -11.77 -7.04 -1.26
N LYS A 42 -10.55 -7.54 -1.02
CA LYS A 42 -9.40 -6.73 -0.53
C LYS A 42 -9.13 -5.50 -1.42
N THR A 43 -8.94 -5.71 -2.73
CA THR A 43 -8.72 -4.62 -3.71
C THR A 43 -9.97 -3.75 -3.87
N THR A 44 -11.18 -4.32 -3.70
CA THR A 44 -12.43 -3.57 -3.70
C THR A 44 -12.50 -2.57 -2.54
N LEU A 45 -12.07 -2.99 -1.35
CA LEU A 45 -11.94 -2.13 -0.18
C LEU A 45 -10.97 -0.96 -0.46
N VAL A 46 -9.77 -1.27 -0.97
CA VAL A 46 -8.77 -0.24 -1.34
C VAL A 46 -9.34 0.76 -2.33
N ARG A 47 -9.98 0.28 -3.40
CA ARG A 47 -10.60 1.17 -4.42
C ARG A 47 -11.66 2.09 -3.83
N SER A 48 -12.44 1.60 -2.85
CA SER A 48 -13.43 2.41 -2.14
C SER A 48 -12.76 3.45 -1.24
N MET A 49 -11.71 3.08 -0.50
CA MET A 49 -10.92 4.00 0.33
C MET A 49 -10.23 5.10 -0.49
N LEU A 50 -9.77 4.78 -1.69
CA LEU A 50 -9.17 5.73 -2.63
C LEU A 50 -10.21 6.58 -3.40
N GLY A 51 -11.50 6.37 -3.16
CA GLY A 51 -12.59 7.11 -3.82
C GLY A 51 -12.89 6.67 -5.26
N PHE A 52 -12.27 5.58 -5.76
CA PHE A 52 -12.53 5.05 -7.10
C PHE A 52 -13.82 4.23 -7.18
N LEU A 53 -14.38 3.86 -6.04
CA LEU A 53 -15.62 3.08 -5.94
C LEU A 53 -16.48 3.63 -4.81
N LYS A 54 -17.72 4.02 -5.13
CA LYS A 54 -18.65 4.51 -4.12
C LYS A 54 -19.27 3.35 -3.35
N PRO A 55 -19.29 3.35 -2.01
CA PRO A 55 -20.00 2.36 -1.22
C PRO A 55 -21.50 2.37 -1.50
N LYS A 56 -22.15 1.23 -1.31
CA LYS A 56 -23.61 1.10 -1.34
C LYS A 56 -24.23 1.71 -0.08
N SER A 57 -23.62 1.48 1.08
CA SER A 57 -23.98 2.07 2.37
C SER A 57 -22.78 2.15 3.30
N GLY A 58 -22.92 2.80 4.44
CA GLY A 58 -21.84 3.04 5.40
C GLY A 58 -20.95 4.21 5.02
N THR A 59 -19.91 4.42 5.81
CA THR A 59 -19.01 5.56 5.63
C THR A 59 -17.53 5.17 5.72
N ILE A 60 -16.71 5.87 4.92
CA ILE A 60 -15.26 5.88 5.05
C ILE A 60 -14.86 7.31 5.41
N SER A 61 -14.37 7.50 6.61
CA SER A 61 -13.95 8.80 7.14
C SER A 61 -12.41 8.86 7.13
N ILE A 62 -11.89 9.76 6.31
CA ILE A 62 -10.46 10.05 6.21
C ILE A 62 -10.29 11.53 6.55
N PRO A 63 -9.67 11.88 7.70
CA PRO A 63 -9.41 13.25 8.08
C PRO A 63 -8.66 14.02 6.99
N GLN A 64 -8.96 15.30 6.79
CA GLN A 64 -8.28 16.15 5.80
C GLN A 64 -6.76 16.27 6.04
N SER A 65 -6.32 16.05 7.27
CA SER A 65 -4.90 15.98 7.62
C SER A 65 -4.21 14.71 7.14
N THR A 66 -4.97 13.68 6.75
CA THR A 66 -4.43 12.40 6.26
C THR A 66 -3.98 12.55 4.82
N ARG A 67 -2.68 12.33 4.59
CA ARG A 67 -2.07 12.26 3.27
C ARG A 67 -1.83 10.80 2.95
N LEU A 68 -2.46 10.33 1.86
CA LEU A 68 -2.36 8.95 1.41
C LEU A 68 -1.18 8.77 0.46
N GLY A 69 -0.36 7.74 0.71
CA GLY A 69 0.52 7.11 -0.27
C GLY A 69 -0.09 5.79 -0.72
N TYR A 70 0.03 5.47 -1.99
CA TYR A 70 -0.51 4.23 -2.53
C TYR A 70 0.51 3.54 -3.44
N VAL A 71 0.81 2.30 -3.14
CA VAL A 71 1.61 1.40 -3.98
C VAL A 71 0.66 0.34 -4.52
N PRO A 72 0.33 0.39 -5.82
CA PRO A 72 -0.60 -0.57 -6.44
C PRO A 72 0.04 -1.95 -6.59
N GLN A 73 -0.82 -2.94 -6.78
CA GLN A 73 -0.40 -4.25 -7.24
C GLN A 73 0.45 -4.10 -8.50
N PHE A 74 1.59 -4.79 -8.52
CA PHE A 74 2.57 -4.68 -9.60
C PHE A 74 1.92 -4.94 -10.96
N ARG A 75 2.06 -3.99 -11.87
CA ARG A 75 1.77 -4.16 -13.29
C ARG A 75 3.09 -4.20 -14.03
N ASN A 76 3.23 -5.10 -14.98
CA ASN A 76 4.37 -5.08 -15.89
C ASN A 76 4.45 -3.71 -16.56
N ILE A 77 5.51 -2.97 -16.22
CA ILE A 77 5.89 -1.77 -16.96
C ILE A 77 6.65 -2.25 -18.19
N ASP A 78 6.25 -1.74 -19.35
CA ASP A 78 6.91 -1.98 -20.62
C ASP A 78 8.40 -1.65 -20.50
N GLU A 79 9.27 -2.50 -21.06
CA GLU A 79 10.72 -2.24 -21.08
C GLU A 79 11.06 -0.93 -21.80
N GLU A 80 10.21 -0.52 -22.76
CA GLU A 80 10.36 0.75 -23.48
C GLU A 80 9.87 1.98 -22.70
N TYR A 81 9.44 1.81 -21.43
CA TYR A 81 8.97 2.94 -20.62
C TYR A 81 10.09 3.98 -20.42
N PRO A 82 9.91 5.22 -20.93
CA PRO A 82 11.04 6.12 -21.20
C PRO A 82 11.57 6.86 -19.98
N LEU A 83 10.81 6.85 -18.85
CA LEU A 83 11.21 7.63 -17.69
C LEU A 83 12.33 6.95 -16.92
N SER A 84 13.32 7.74 -16.49
CA SER A 84 14.27 7.29 -15.48
C SER A 84 13.55 7.01 -14.15
N ILE A 85 14.16 6.21 -13.26
CA ILE A 85 13.64 5.97 -11.91
C ILE A 85 13.48 7.30 -11.17
N ARG A 86 14.42 8.23 -11.33
CA ARG A 86 14.36 9.56 -10.73
C ARG A 86 13.14 10.34 -11.20
N ASP A 87 12.93 10.41 -12.51
CA ASP A 87 11.80 11.14 -13.10
C ASP A 87 10.48 10.51 -12.68
N PHE A 88 10.41 9.17 -12.64
CA PHE A 88 9.24 8.44 -12.18
C PHE A 88 8.89 8.78 -10.72
N VAL A 89 9.88 8.79 -9.81
CA VAL A 89 9.67 9.19 -8.42
C VAL A 89 9.18 10.64 -8.35
N ALA A 90 9.75 11.53 -9.17
CA ALA A 90 9.40 12.95 -9.22
C ALA A 90 7.98 13.24 -9.74
N LEU A 91 7.32 12.30 -10.44
CA LEU A 91 5.94 12.49 -10.93
C LEU A 91 4.94 12.78 -9.79
N ASN A 92 5.21 12.35 -8.57
CA ASN A 92 4.34 12.60 -7.42
C ASN A 92 4.67 13.88 -6.66
N THR A 93 5.29 14.84 -7.32
CA THR A 93 5.41 16.22 -6.81
C THR A 93 4.10 16.99 -7.05
N LYS A 94 3.92 18.10 -6.32
CA LYS A 94 2.70 18.91 -6.48
C LYS A 94 2.56 19.46 -7.90
N PRO A 95 1.34 19.47 -8.46
CA PRO A 95 1.08 20.07 -9.77
C PRO A 95 1.55 21.54 -9.83
N ARG A 96 2.18 21.94 -10.94
CA ARG A 96 2.73 23.27 -11.15
C ARG A 96 2.48 23.79 -12.55
N LEU A 97 2.53 25.12 -12.67
CA LEU A 97 2.53 25.82 -13.95
C LEU A 97 3.87 25.69 -14.71
N LEU A 98 4.97 25.46 -13.98
CA LEU A 98 6.31 25.32 -14.56
C LEU A 98 6.78 23.88 -14.45
N PRO A 99 7.43 23.33 -15.51
CA PRO A 99 7.86 21.95 -15.58
C PRO A 99 9.10 21.61 -14.72
N TRP A 100 9.73 22.62 -14.11
CA TRP A 100 10.95 22.42 -13.33
C TRP A 100 10.66 22.24 -11.85
N LEU A 101 11.35 21.27 -11.22
CA LEU A 101 11.34 21.10 -9.78
C LEU A 101 12.10 22.24 -9.09
N THR A 102 11.56 22.71 -7.97
CA THR A 102 12.33 23.61 -7.08
C THR A 102 13.48 22.83 -6.45
N LYS A 103 14.46 23.58 -5.93
CA LYS A 103 15.61 22.99 -5.20
C LYS A 103 15.16 22.15 -4.00
N SER A 104 14.09 22.55 -3.30
CA SER A 104 13.51 21.78 -2.19
C SER A 104 12.92 20.46 -2.66
N GLU A 105 12.20 20.44 -3.78
CA GLU A 105 11.64 19.21 -4.33
C GLU A 105 12.71 18.30 -4.91
N GLN A 106 13.72 18.83 -5.58
CA GLN A 106 14.88 18.07 -6.02
C GLN A 106 15.55 17.37 -4.82
N ASN A 107 15.80 18.11 -3.74
CA ASN A 107 16.37 17.55 -2.52
C ASN A 107 15.49 16.44 -1.93
N ARG A 108 14.17 16.60 -1.99
CA ARG A 108 13.22 15.59 -1.50
C ARG A 108 13.23 14.33 -2.37
N VAL A 109 13.27 14.49 -3.70
CA VAL A 109 13.42 13.36 -4.63
C VAL A 109 14.73 12.62 -4.36
N GLU A 110 15.85 13.35 -4.23
CA GLU A 110 17.14 12.74 -3.89
C GLU A 110 17.12 11.99 -2.55
N GLN A 111 16.44 12.54 -1.57
CA GLN A 111 16.26 11.88 -0.29
C GLN A 111 15.50 10.54 -0.46
N MET A 112 14.37 10.54 -1.19
CA MET A 112 13.59 9.32 -1.44
C MET A 112 14.39 8.29 -2.23
N ILE A 113 15.16 8.72 -3.22
CA ILE A 113 16.07 7.85 -4.00
C ILE A 113 17.09 7.17 -3.07
N ARG A 114 17.72 7.92 -2.16
CA ARG A 114 18.69 7.36 -1.20
C ARG A 114 18.04 6.41 -0.20
N GLU A 115 16.93 6.83 0.43
CA GLU A 115 16.23 6.07 1.46
C GLU A 115 15.67 4.74 0.93
N ASN A 116 15.37 4.68 -0.38
CA ASN A 116 14.87 3.48 -1.05
C ASN A 116 15.96 2.68 -1.79
N ASN A 117 17.25 2.94 -1.51
CA ASN A 117 18.40 2.22 -2.10
C ASN A 117 18.44 2.27 -3.66
N LEU A 118 18.01 3.39 -4.27
CA LEU A 118 17.91 3.56 -5.71
C LEU A 118 19.05 4.41 -6.32
N THR A 119 19.97 4.92 -5.51
CA THR A 119 20.99 5.91 -5.92
C THR A 119 21.82 5.44 -7.12
N LYS A 120 22.22 4.16 -7.14
CA LYS A 120 23.09 3.62 -8.20
C LYS A 120 22.38 3.47 -9.55
N ILE A 121 21.06 3.48 -9.55
CA ILE A 121 20.23 3.19 -10.72
C ILE A 121 19.22 4.32 -11.01
N ALA A 122 19.35 5.46 -10.33
CA ALA A 122 18.39 6.56 -10.43
C ALA A 122 18.16 7.06 -11.86
N GLU A 123 19.21 7.05 -12.69
CA GLU A 123 19.17 7.47 -14.10
C GLU A 123 18.79 6.34 -15.08
N ARG A 124 18.64 5.09 -14.59
CA ARG A 124 18.24 3.97 -15.44
C ARG A 124 16.75 4.11 -15.79
N PRO A 125 16.35 3.80 -17.04
CA PRO A 125 14.93 3.67 -17.40
C PRO A 125 14.22 2.68 -16.48
N LEU A 126 13.04 3.06 -15.96
CA LEU A 126 12.27 2.23 -15.03
C LEU A 126 11.88 0.89 -15.68
N GLY A 127 11.60 0.88 -16.98
CA GLY A 127 11.29 -0.34 -17.73
C GLY A 127 12.38 -1.41 -17.62
N LEU A 128 13.66 -1.01 -17.55
CA LEU A 128 14.83 -1.89 -17.47
C LEU A 128 15.22 -2.27 -16.02
N ALA A 129 14.49 -1.81 -15.02
CA ALA A 129 14.74 -2.15 -13.62
C ALA A 129 14.19 -3.55 -13.29
N SER A 130 14.83 -4.24 -12.32
CA SER A 130 14.33 -5.50 -11.78
C SER A 130 12.98 -5.30 -11.06
N GLY A 131 12.25 -6.39 -10.78
CA GLY A 131 11.00 -6.32 -10.04
C GLY A 131 11.12 -5.61 -8.70
N GLY A 132 12.15 -5.96 -7.90
CA GLY A 132 12.41 -5.31 -6.62
C GLY A 132 12.83 -3.84 -6.75
N GLU A 133 13.62 -3.50 -7.78
CA GLU A 133 13.98 -2.11 -8.08
C GLU A 133 12.76 -1.28 -8.48
N LYS A 134 11.88 -1.82 -9.33
CA LYS A 134 10.61 -1.20 -9.70
C LYS A 134 9.74 -0.97 -8.45
N GLN A 135 9.64 -1.97 -7.58
CA GLN A 135 8.82 -1.87 -6.38
C GLN A 135 9.35 -0.82 -5.40
N ARG A 136 10.68 -0.73 -5.22
CA ARG A 136 11.29 0.36 -4.44
C ARG A 136 11.06 1.74 -5.08
N ALA A 137 11.03 1.83 -6.41
CA ALA A 137 10.70 3.09 -7.10
C ALA A 137 9.24 3.51 -6.86
N TYR A 138 8.29 2.57 -6.92
CA TYR A 138 6.89 2.84 -6.56
C TYR A 138 6.75 3.28 -5.09
N LEU A 139 7.47 2.62 -4.18
CA LEU A 139 7.48 3.00 -2.77
C LEU A 139 8.04 4.42 -2.58
N ALA A 140 9.18 4.72 -3.21
CA ALA A 140 9.79 6.06 -3.17
C ALA A 140 8.82 7.14 -3.71
N GLN A 141 8.13 6.85 -4.82
CA GLN A 141 7.12 7.74 -5.38
C GLN A 141 5.95 7.95 -4.42
N ALA A 142 5.42 6.88 -3.80
CA ALA A 142 4.31 6.96 -2.86
C ALA A 142 4.68 7.73 -1.58
N LEU A 143 5.95 7.64 -1.13
CA LEU A 143 6.46 8.32 0.07
C LEU A 143 6.88 9.78 -0.19
N LEU A 144 7.06 10.19 -1.45
CA LEU A 144 7.54 11.53 -1.79
C LEU A 144 6.68 12.66 -1.21
N PRO A 145 5.32 12.60 -1.22
CA PRO A 145 4.46 13.63 -0.63
C PRO A 145 4.47 13.65 0.90
N ASN A 146 5.30 12.84 1.55
CA ASN A 146 5.32 12.65 3.01
C ASN A 146 3.94 12.21 3.55
N PRO A 147 3.42 11.04 3.12
CA PRO A 147 2.15 10.54 3.61
C PRO A 147 2.22 10.21 5.10
N ASN A 148 1.06 10.19 5.76
CA ASN A 148 0.91 9.63 7.11
C ASN A 148 0.11 8.31 7.12
N LEU A 149 -0.40 7.89 5.94
CA LEU A 149 -0.91 6.56 5.69
C LEU A 149 -0.40 6.05 4.33
N LEU A 150 0.24 4.88 4.33
CA LEU A 150 0.68 4.17 3.14
C LEU A 150 -0.19 2.92 2.94
N ILE A 151 -0.77 2.78 1.75
CA ILE A 151 -1.49 1.57 1.35
C ILE A 151 -0.60 0.78 0.38
N LEU A 152 -0.31 -0.47 0.72
CA LEU A 152 0.44 -1.43 -0.10
C LEU A 152 -0.54 -2.52 -0.58
N ASP A 153 -0.89 -2.50 -1.86
CA ASP A 153 -1.86 -3.44 -2.44
C ASP A 153 -1.13 -4.58 -3.16
N GLU A 154 -1.00 -5.74 -2.50
CA GLU A 154 -0.29 -6.92 -3.01
C GLU A 154 1.09 -6.62 -3.62
N SER A 155 1.75 -5.60 -3.11
CA SER A 155 3.00 -5.04 -3.65
C SER A 155 4.19 -5.99 -3.57
N THR A 156 4.08 -7.10 -2.85
CA THR A 156 5.12 -8.13 -2.70
C THR A 156 4.87 -9.39 -3.56
N ALA A 157 3.71 -9.52 -4.20
CA ALA A 157 3.28 -10.77 -4.84
C ALA A 157 4.19 -11.26 -5.97
N SER A 158 4.89 -10.36 -6.66
CA SER A 158 5.80 -10.67 -7.78
C SER A 158 7.27 -10.72 -7.38
N LEU A 159 7.59 -10.58 -6.11
CA LEU A 159 8.95 -10.56 -5.59
C LEU A 159 9.36 -11.96 -5.09
N ASP A 160 10.65 -12.27 -5.16
CA ASP A 160 11.20 -13.40 -4.42
C ASP A 160 11.16 -13.15 -2.91
N ASN A 161 11.41 -14.19 -2.12
CA ASN A 161 11.27 -14.08 -0.67
C ASN A 161 12.21 -13.03 -0.06
N GLU A 162 13.47 -12.98 -0.49
CA GLU A 162 14.45 -12.02 0.05
C GLU A 162 14.01 -10.57 -0.20
N MET A 163 13.60 -10.27 -1.43
CA MET A 163 13.12 -8.93 -1.81
C MET A 163 11.83 -8.52 -1.09
N LYS A 164 10.93 -9.47 -0.75
CA LYS A 164 9.73 -9.17 0.03
C LYS A 164 10.09 -8.63 1.41
N TYR A 165 10.99 -9.32 2.10
CA TYR A 165 11.46 -8.91 3.43
C TYR A 165 12.20 -7.58 3.38
N GLU A 166 13.13 -7.40 2.42
CA GLU A 166 13.83 -6.12 2.25
C GLU A 166 12.88 -4.94 2.06
N LEU A 167 11.82 -5.11 1.25
CA LEU A 167 10.82 -4.08 1.02
C LEU A 167 10.05 -3.74 2.29
N LEU A 168 9.59 -4.76 3.03
CA LEU A 168 8.81 -4.56 4.25
C LEU A 168 9.66 -4.05 5.41
N ASP A 169 10.93 -4.45 5.51
CA ASP A 169 11.89 -3.86 6.45
C ASP A 169 12.08 -2.37 6.20
N LEU A 170 12.15 -1.97 4.91
CA LEU A 170 12.21 -0.56 4.54
C LEU A 170 10.94 0.18 4.95
N VAL A 171 9.75 -0.38 4.68
CA VAL A 171 8.46 0.19 5.09
C VAL A 171 8.37 0.31 6.62
N THR A 172 8.83 -0.69 7.36
CA THR A 172 8.84 -0.69 8.83
C THR A 172 9.68 0.45 9.40
N ARG A 173 10.80 0.81 8.78
CA ARG A 173 11.59 2.00 9.20
C ARG A 173 10.78 3.28 9.10
N PHE A 174 9.97 3.45 8.05
CA PHE A 174 9.06 4.60 7.94
C PHE A 174 7.93 4.55 8.96
N GLN A 175 7.39 3.36 9.22
CA GLN A 175 6.34 3.16 10.22
C GLN A 175 6.85 3.52 11.63
N GLN A 176 8.06 3.13 12.00
CA GLN A 176 8.70 3.51 13.25
C GLN A 176 8.90 5.03 13.40
N ASN A 177 8.91 5.76 12.29
CA ASN A 177 8.96 7.23 12.25
C ASN A 177 7.57 7.88 12.10
N GLY A 178 6.49 7.14 12.42
CA GLY A 178 5.13 7.67 12.51
C GLY A 178 4.25 7.46 11.27
N LEU A 179 4.72 6.75 10.24
CA LEU A 179 3.88 6.34 9.13
C LEU A 179 2.92 5.24 9.59
N SER A 180 1.63 5.37 9.26
CA SER A 180 0.69 4.25 9.38
C SER A 180 0.70 3.44 8.08
N VAL A 181 0.53 2.13 8.16
CA VAL A 181 0.58 1.24 6.99
C VAL A 181 -0.68 0.37 6.93
N MET A 182 -1.26 0.26 5.75
CA MET A 182 -2.26 -0.75 5.41
C MET A 182 -1.64 -1.66 4.35
N PHE A 183 -1.33 -2.90 4.71
CA PHE A 183 -0.68 -3.88 3.84
C PHE A 183 -1.64 -4.99 3.47
N ILE A 184 -1.98 -5.08 2.20
CA ILE A 184 -2.84 -6.12 1.66
C ILE A 184 -1.95 -7.25 1.16
N THR A 185 -2.15 -8.45 1.68
CA THR A 185 -1.38 -9.63 1.29
C THR A 185 -2.20 -10.90 1.43
N HIS A 186 -1.79 -11.95 0.74
CA HIS A 186 -2.22 -13.32 0.97
C HIS A 186 -1.11 -14.16 1.63
N ASP A 187 0.05 -13.55 1.93
CA ASP A 187 1.20 -14.17 2.57
C ASP A 187 1.09 -14.00 4.09
N TRP A 188 0.76 -15.09 4.77
CA TRP A 188 0.51 -15.11 6.22
C TRP A 188 1.78 -14.89 7.03
N ASP A 189 2.91 -15.42 6.57
CA ASP A 189 4.19 -15.26 7.26
C ASP A 189 4.60 -13.77 7.30
N LEU A 190 4.41 -13.06 6.20
CA LEU A 190 4.65 -11.61 6.17
C LEU A 190 3.64 -10.84 7.03
N ALA A 191 2.37 -11.27 7.03
CA ALA A 191 1.34 -10.64 7.85
C ALA A 191 1.67 -10.75 9.35
N GLU A 192 2.04 -11.93 9.83
CA GLU A 192 2.42 -12.17 11.22
C GLU A 192 3.70 -11.43 11.62
N GLN A 193 4.69 -11.36 10.73
CA GLN A 193 5.98 -10.76 11.04
C GLN A 193 5.92 -9.23 11.13
N TYR A 194 5.16 -8.58 10.26
CA TYR A 194 5.18 -7.11 10.14
C TYR A 194 3.95 -6.43 10.73
N GLY A 195 2.82 -7.13 10.82
CA GLY A 195 1.58 -6.57 11.32
C GLY A 195 1.63 -6.21 12.80
N THR A 196 0.99 -5.11 13.17
CA THR A 196 0.63 -4.81 14.57
C THR A 196 -0.82 -5.18 14.83
N ARG A 197 -1.66 -5.06 13.80
CA ARG A 197 -3.07 -5.40 13.79
C ARG A 197 -3.45 -6.08 12.48
N PHE A 198 -4.56 -6.80 12.49
CA PHE A 198 -5.08 -7.46 11.30
C PHE A 198 -6.53 -7.08 10.99
N LEU A 199 -6.88 -7.18 9.73
CA LEU A 199 -8.23 -7.28 9.19
C LEU A 199 -8.29 -8.53 8.33
N TYR A 200 -8.95 -9.57 8.81
CA TYR A 200 -9.17 -10.80 8.05
C TYR A 200 -10.53 -10.73 7.37
N LEU A 201 -10.52 -10.80 6.04
CA LEU A 201 -11.73 -10.83 5.21
C LEU A 201 -11.98 -12.27 4.76
N SER A 202 -13.21 -12.74 4.96
CA SER A 202 -13.71 -14.03 4.48
C SER A 202 -15.08 -13.84 3.80
N PRO A 203 -15.56 -14.79 2.99
CA PRO A 203 -16.86 -14.66 2.36
C PRO A 203 -17.99 -14.40 3.37
N GLY A 204 -18.61 -13.23 3.28
CA GLY A 204 -19.74 -12.82 4.14
C GLY A 204 -19.40 -12.49 5.60
N SER A 205 -18.11 -12.45 5.97
CA SER A 205 -17.71 -12.11 7.33
C SER A 205 -16.31 -11.47 7.38
N TYR A 206 -16.00 -10.84 8.52
CA TYR A 206 -14.65 -10.33 8.79
C TYR A 206 -14.32 -10.44 10.27
N SER A 207 -13.03 -10.40 10.58
CA SER A 207 -12.53 -10.21 11.94
C SER A 207 -11.37 -9.24 11.96
N THR A 208 -11.19 -8.53 13.06
CA THR A 208 -10.09 -7.58 13.25
C THR A 208 -9.63 -7.62 14.70
N GLY A 209 -8.34 -7.42 14.91
CA GLY A 209 -7.74 -7.47 16.24
C GLY A 209 -6.25 -7.19 16.22
N PRO A 210 -5.57 -7.36 17.36
CA PRO A 210 -4.11 -7.35 17.43
C PRO A 210 -3.55 -8.57 16.69
N ILE A 211 -2.34 -8.44 16.12
CA ILE A 211 -1.78 -9.46 15.21
C ILE A 211 -1.64 -10.85 15.85
N ASN A 212 -1.39 -10.92 17.14
CA ASN A 212 -1.29 -12.19 17.88
C ASN A 212 -2.61 -12.98 17.97
N GLU A 213 -3.72 -12.37 17.57
CA GLU A 213 -5.05 -13.01 17.48
C GLU A 213 -5.42 -13.34 16.02
N LEU A 214 -4.50 -13.14 15.07
CA LEU A 214 -4.75 -13.48 13.67
C LEU A 214 -5.12 -14.96 13.56
N PRO A 215 -6.27 -15.31 12.96
CA PRO A 215 -6.66 -16.71 12.77
C PRO A 215 -5.59 -17.45 11.96
N SER A 216 -5.18 -18.63 12.43
CA SER A 216 -4.26 -19.46 11.64
C SER A 216 -4.90 -19.81 10.29
N PRO A 217 -4.14 -19.82 9.18
CA PRO A 217 -4.68 -20.26 7.90
C PRO A 217 -5.28 -21.66 8.05
N ILE A 218 -6.52 -21.85 7.62
CA ILE A 218 -7.13 -23.18 7.60
C ILE A 218 -6.20 -24.06 6.78
N LYS A 219 -5.60 -25.09 7.41
CA LYS A 219 -4.72 -26.07 6.75
C LYS A 219 -5.51 -26.85 5.70
N GLY A 220 -5.76 -26.23 4.56
CA GLY A 220 -6.60 -26.80 3.50
C GLY A 220 -6.08 -26.57 2.07
N ASP A 221 -5.25 -25.56 1.83
CA ASP A 221 -4.78 -25.22 0.49
C ASP A 221 -3.25 -25.21 0.33
N LYS A 222 -2.62 -26.35 0.67
CA LYS A 222 -1.36 -26.70 0.02
C LYS A 222 -1.70 -27.58 -1.19
N LYS A 223 -2.01 -26.95 -2.31
CA LYS A 223 -1.94 -27.58 -3.63
C LYS A 223 -1.12 -26.73 -4.57
#